data_8f3198d836180d8f832249f97782c99a
#
_entry.id   8f3198d836180d8f832249f97782c99a
#
_cell.length_a   1.000
_cell.length_b   1.000
_cell.length_c   1.000
_cell.angle_alpha   90.00
_cell.angle_beta   90.00
_cell.angle_gamma   90.00
#
_symmetry.space_group_name_H-M   'P 1'
#
loop_
_entity.id
_entity.type
_entity.pdbx_description
1 polymer ?
#
loop_
_entity_poly.entity_id
_entity_poly.type
_entity_poly.pdbx_seq_one_letter_code
_entity_poly.pdbx_strand_id
1 'polypeptide(L)'
;MGKIIGIDLGTTNSCVAVMEGGEPVVIQNSEGGRTTPSIVGFTAKGERIVGQPAKNQMITNPENTVYSIKRFIGHRYDELTGEAKMVPYHVVDNGADVRIDIDGKPYSPQEISAFILQKMKKTAEDYLGETVTEAVITVPAYFNDAQRQATKDAGKIAGLDVKRIINEPTAASLAYGFNKDQSNEKLIAVYDLGGGTFDISI
;
A
#
# COMPACT_ATOMS: atom_id res chain seq x y z
N MET A 1 9.40 13.46 19.95
CA MET A 1 8.26 12.85 19.29
C MET A 1 8.76 12.39 17.93
N GLY A 2 8.62 11.08 17.60
CA GLY A 2 8.98 10.59 16.27
C GLY A 2 8.09 11.25 15.20
N LYS A 3 8.61 11.37 13.97
CA LYS A 3 7.80 11.89 12.87
C LYS A 3 6.78 10.85 12.43
N ILE A 4 5.57 11.31 12.18
CA ILE A 4 4.49 10.50 11.59
C ILE A 4 4.54 10.68 10.08
N ILE A 5 4.51 9.59 9.33
CA ILE A 5 4.43 9.60 7.87
C ILE A 5 3.02 9.26 7.40
N GLY A 6 2.60 9.84 6.29
CA GLY A 6 1.41 9.45 5.55
C GLY A 6 1.77 8.47 4.45
N ILE A 7 1.08 7.34 4.36
CA ILE A 7 1.29 6.35 3.29
C ILE A 7 -0.02 6.13 2.56
N ASP A 8 0.00 6.33 1.26
CA ASP A 8 -1.02 5.82 0.36
C ASP A 8 -0.56 4.45 -0.15
N LEU A 9 -1.19 3.38 0.35
CA LEU A 9 -0.91 2.00 -0.05
C LEU A 9 -1.84 1.62 -1.20
N GLY A 10 -1.51 2.04 -2.40
CA GLY A 10 -2.34 1.82 -3.59
C GLY A 10 -2.20 0.40 -4.17
N THR A 11 -3.20 -0.02 -4.96
CA THR A 11 -3.20 -1.33 -5.65
C THR A 11 -2.05 -1.45 -6.64
N THR A 12 -1.76 -0.38 -7.36
CA THR A 12 -0.73 -0.37 -8.42
C THR A 12 0.53 0.37 -7.99
N ASN A 13 0.38 1.52 -7.35
CA ASN A 13 1.47 2.34 -6.86
C ASN A 13 1.18 2.84 -5.45
N SER A 14 2.25 2.98 -4.67
CA SER A 14 2.19 3.56 -3.34
C SER A 14 3.03 4.83 -3.27
N CYS A 15 2.68 5.75 -2.36
CA CYS A 15 3.51 6.90 -2.09
C CYS A 15 3.61 7.17 -0.58
N VAL A 16 4.60 7.96 -0.20
CA VAL A 16 4.83 8.37 1.19
C VAL A 16 5.05 9.87 1.26
N ALA A 17 4.47 10.47 2.29
CA ALA A 17 4.57 11.91 2.54
C ALA A 17 4.84 12.20 4.02
N VAL A 18 5.37 13.38 4.28
CA VAL A 18 5.65 13.92 5.61
C VAL A 18 5.21 15.38 5.68
N MET A 19 4.96 15.86 6.89
CA MET A 19 4.71 17.28 7.12
C MET A 19 6.05 18.02 7.38
N GLU A 20 6.34 19.02 6.58
CA GLU A 20 7.51 19.91 6.74
C GLU A 20 7.07 21.36 6.71
N GLY A 21 7.48 22.14 7.71
CA GLY A 21 7.13 23.56 7.79
C GLY A 21 5.62 23.86 7.80
N GLY A 22 4.80 22.85 8.17
CA GLY A 22 3.35 22.94 8.12
C GLY A 22 2.71 22.52 6.80
N GLU A 23 3.49 22.15 5.79
CA GLU A 23 3.02 21.73 4.47
C GLU A 23 3.29 20.24 4.22
N PRO A 24 2.41 19.52 3.50
CA PRO A 24 2.65 18.14 3.13
C PRO A 24 3.65 18.02 1.98
N VAL A 25 4.67 17.20 2.16
CA VAL A 25 5.71 16.93 1.16
C VAL A 25 5.67 15.45 0.77
N VAL A 26 5.43 15.15 -0.50
CA VAL A 26 5.55 13.80 -1.05
C VAL A 26 7.02 13.50 -1.30
N ILE A 27 7.51 12.44 -0.65
CA ILE A 27 8.92 12.07 -0.66
C ILE A 27 9.28 11.33 -1.96
N GLN A 28 10.41 11.69 -2.53
CA GLN A 28 10.97 11.01 -3.69
C GLN A 28 11.71 9.74 -3.24
N ASN A 29 11.48 8.63 -3.94
CA ASN A 29 12.15 7.35 -3.65
C ASN A 29 13.58 7.31 -4.24
N SER A 30 14.33 6.25 -3.91
CA SER A 30 15.70 6.04 -4.38
C SER A 30 15.84 5.91 -5.90
N GLU A 31 14.75 5.60 -6.58
CA GLU A 31 14.67 5.50 -8.04
C GLU A 31 14.28 6.82 -8.73
N GLY A 32 14.12 7.91 -7.95
CA GLY A 32 13.80 9.24 -8.45
C GLY A 32 12.31 9.50 -8.66
N GLY A 33 11.43 8.52 -8.34
CA GLY A 33 9.98 8.66 -8.46
C GLY A 33 9.31 9.14 -7.17
N ARG A 34 8.19 9.84 -7.28
CA ARG A 34 7.33 10.18 -6.14
C ARG A 34 6.33 9.07 -5.80
N THR A 35 6.20 8.09 -6.68
CA THR A 35 5.41 6.88 -6.48
C THR A 35 6.30 5.66 -6.64
N THR A 36 5.98 4.59 -5.92
CA THR A 36 6.68 3.32 -5.96
C THR A 36 5.69 2.24 -6.40
N PRO A 37 6.00 1.44 -7.41
CA PRO A 37 5.13 0.32 -7.79
C PRO A 37 4.86 -0.60 -6.59
N SER A 38 3.59 -0.92 -6.34
CA SER A 38 3.15 -1.84 -5.28
C SER A 38 3.40 -3.30 -5.69
N ILE A 39 4.67 -3.60 -6.00
CA ILE A 39 5.12 -4.88 -6.55
C ILE A 39 6.25 -5.42 -5.69
N VAL A 40 6.17 -6.71 -5.35
CA VAL A 40 7.19 -7.44 -4.59
C VAL A 40 7.67 -8.61 -5.44
N GLY A 41 8.96 -8.69 -5.67
CA GLY A 41 9.57 -9.78 -6.42
C GLY A 41 10.53 -10.59 -5.54
N PHE A 42 10.63 -11.87 -5.83
CA PHE A 42 11.61 -12.78 -5.23
C PHE A 42 12.53 -13.26 -6.34
N THR A 43 13.83 -13.05 -6.16
CA THR A 43 14.82 -13.45 -7.17
C THR A 43 15.15 -14.93 -7.04
N ALA A 44 15.76 -15.52 -8.07
CA ALA A 44 16.24 -16.90 -8.02
C ALA A 44 17.27 -17.17 -6.91
N LYS A 45 17.89 -16.11 -6.34
CA LYS A 45 18.78 -16.21 -5.18
C LYS A 45 18.05 -16.11 -3.84
N GLY A 46 16.70 -15.99 -3.86
CA GLY A 46 15.88 -15.81 -2.68
C GLY A 46 15.90 -14.39 -2.10
N GLU A 47 16.47 -13.43 -2.82
CA GLU A 47 16.45 -12.01 -2.42
C GLU A 47 15.06 -11.41 -2.70
N ARG A 48 14.59 -10.57 -1.77
CA ARG A 48 13.35 -9.82 -1.93
C ARG A 48 13.63 -8.43 -2.48
N ILE A 49 12.95 -8.08 -3.57
CA ILE A 49 13.00 -6.75 -4.19
C ILE A 49 11.60 -6.13 -4.23
N VAL A 50 11.51 -4.80 -4.11
CA VAL A 50 10.23 -4.07 -4.04
C VAL A 50 10.29 -2.84 -4.94
N GLY A 51 9.16 -2.53 -5.56
CA GLY A 51 9.02 -1.34 -6.40
C GLY A 51 9.50 -1.56 -7.83
N GLN A 52 10.21 -0.60 -8.39
CA GLN A 52 10.64 -0.63 -9.78
C GLN A 52 11.53 -1.85 -10.14
N PRO A 53 12.47 -2.30 -9.29
CA PRO A 53 13.22 -3.53 -9.55
C PRO A 53 12.32 -4.77 -9.68
N ALA A 54 11.30 -4.90 -8.82
CA ALA A 54 10.32 -5.98 -8.90
C ALA A 54 9.47 -5.88 -10.17
N LYS A 55 9.04 -4.66 -10.54
CA LYS A 55 8.31 -4.42 -11.78
C LYS A 55 9.11 -4.84 -13.02
N ASN A 56 10.41 -4.61 -13.03
CA ASN A 56 11.26 -4.96 -14.16
C ASN A 56 11.36 -6.48 -14.38
N GLN A 57 11.30 -7.30 -13.30
CA GLN A 57 11.33 -8.76 -13.44
C GLN A 57 9.94 -9.39 -13.69
N MET A 58 8.86 -8.63 -13.65
CA MET A 58 7.48 -9.15 -13.74
C MET A 58 7.21 -9.97 -15.01
N ILE A 59 7.89 -9.65 -16.12
CA ILE A 59 7.78 -10.38 -17.38
C ILE A 59 8.64 -11.66 -17.40
N THR A 60 9.81 -11.61 -16.77
CA THR A 60 10.79 -12.70 -16.81
C THR A 60 10.66 -13.69 -15.66
N ASN A 61 9.99 -13.29 -14.57
CA ASN A 61 9.76 -14.11 -13.39
C ASN A 61 8.35 -13.83 -12.80
N PRO A 62 7.28 -14.07 -13.60
CA PRO A 62 5.91 -13.71 -13.20
C PRO A 62 5.40 -14.48 -11.97
N GLU A 63 5.75 -15.75 -11.82
CA GLU A 63 5.28 -16.61 -10.72
C GLU A 63 5.82 -16.18 -9.37
N ASN A 64 7.01 -15.56 -9.34
CA ASN A 64 7.65 -15.04 -8.13
C ASN A 64 7.60 -13.50 -8.04
N THR A 65 6.66 -12.87 -8.75
CA THR A 65 6.45 -11.41 -8.71
C THR A 65 5.01 -11.09 -8.41
N VAL A 66 4.78 -10.61 -7.19
CA VAL A 66 3.45 -10.33 -6.64
C VAL A 66 3.08 -8.88 -6.86
N TYR A 67 1.93 -8.64 -7.47
CA TYR A 67 1.32 -7.32 -7.67
C TYR A 67 -0.17 -7.36 -7.34
N SER A 68 -0.81 -6.21 -7.23
CA SER A 68 -2.23 -6.08 -6.89
C SER A 68 -2.64 -6.80 -5.59
N ILE A 69 -1.71 -6.95 -4.64
CA ILE A 69 -1.94 -7.67 -3.38
C ILE A 69 -3.09 -7.08 -2.55
N LYS A 70 -3.39 -5.79 -2.74
CA LYS A 70 -4.51 -5.10 -2.09
C LYS A 70 -5.88 -5.73 -2.39
N ARG A 71 -6.00 -6.50 -3.48
CA ARG A 71 -7.22 -7.24 -3.83
C ARG A 71 -7.43 -8.48 -2.96
N PHE A 72 -6.39 -8.94 -2.28
CA PHE A 72 -6.42 -10.15 -1.46
C PHE A 72 -6.38 -9.85 0.05
N ILE A 73 -5.94 -8.63 0.43
CA ILE A 73 -5.76 -8.27 1.84
C ILE A 73 -7.09 -8.31 2.60
N GLY A 74 -7.13 -9.05 3.72
CA GLY A 74 -8.31 -9.17 4.56
C GLY A 74 -9.44 -10.02 4.00
N HIS A 75 -9.26 -10.67 2.84
CA HIS A 75 -10.20 -11.63 2.28
C HIS A 75 -9.92 -13.06 2.75
N ARG A 76 -10.97 -13.85 2.79
CA ARG A 76 -10.90 -15.30 2.87
C ARG A 76 -10.78 -15.88 1.46
N TYR A 77 -10.24 -17.08 1.35
CA TYR A 77 -10.06 -17.72 0.04
C TYR A 77 -11.38 -17.98 -0.70
N ASP A 78 -12.44 -18.34 0.04
CA ASP A 78 -13.77 -18.60 -0.48
C ASP A 78 -14.52 -17.33 -0.95
N GLU A 79 -14.05 -16.14 -0.56
CA GLU A 79 -14.56 -14.85 -1.02
C GLU A 79 -13.97 -14.42 -2.38
N LEU A 80 -12.90 -15.07 -2.83
CA LEU A 80 -12.25 -14.75 -4.10
C LEU A 80 -13.03 -15.30 -5.29
N THR A 81 -13.75 -14.41 -6.00
CA THR A 81 -14.66 -14.79 -7.10
C THR A 81 -13.98 -15.01 -8.46
N GLY A 82 -12.68 -14.82 -8.53
CA GLY A 82 -11.91 -14.98 -9.77
C GLY A 82 -10.57 -14.29 -9.79
N GLU A 83 -10.31 -13.44 -8.81
CA GLU A 83 -9.09 -12.64 -8.69
C GLU A 83 -7.82 -13.51 -8.66
N ALA A 84 -7.91 -14.69 -8.01
CA ALA A 84 -6.80 -15.63 -7.95
C ALA A 84 -6.39 -16.18 -9.34
N LYS A 85 -7.34 -16.19 -10.31
CA LYS A 85 -7.07 -16.62 -11.69
C LYS A 85 -6.53 -15.52 -12.60
N MET A 86 -6.56 -14.27 -12.13
CA MET A 86 -6.12 -13.11 -12.91
C MET A 86 -4.64 -12.78 -12.72
N VAL A 87 -3.96 -13.53 -11.85
CA VAL A 87 -2.56 -13.30 -11.52
C VAL A 87 -1.72 -14.53 -11.87
N PRO A 88 -0.46 -14.36 -12.28
CA PRO A 88 0.41 -15.47 -12.66
C PRO A 88 1.03 -16.20 -11.47
N TYR A 89 1.08 -15.57 -10.30
CA TYR A 89 1.61 -16.18 -9.08
C TYR A 89 0.55 -17.05 -8.38
N HIS A 90 0.99 -18.00 -7.59
CA HIS A 90 0.11 -18.99 -6.97
C HIS A 90 -0.60 -18.44 -5.74
N VAL A 91 -1.93 -18.33 -5.83
CA VAL A 91 -2.81 -17.99 -4.71
C VAL A 91 -3.41 -19.31 -4.20
N VAL A 92 -3.16 -19.63 -2.93
CA VAL A 92 -3.53 -20.90 -2.34
C VAL A 92 -4.42 -20.74 -1.12
N ASP A 93 -5.28 -21.72 -0.89
CA ASP A 93 -6.10 -21.86 0.32
C ASP A 93 -5.27 -22.46 1.46
N ASN A 94 -5.31 -21.84 2.62
CA ASN A 94 -4.68 -22.36 3.83
C ASN A 94 -5.69 -22.39 4.99
N GLY A 95 -6.74 -23.19 4.83
CA GLY A 95 -7.79 -23.34 5.86
C GLY A 95 -8.68 -22.09 5.98
N ALA A 96 -9.14 -21.57 4.87
CA ALA A 96 -9.90 -20.34 4.65
C ALA A 96 -9.06 -19.05 4.50
N ASP A 97 -7.80 -19.03 4.91
CA ASP A 97 -6.92 -17.88 4.71
C ASP A 97 -6.31 -17.89 3.31
N VAL A 98 -6.22 -16.70 2.71
CA VAL A 98 -5.50 -16.50 1.45
C VAL A 98 -3.99 -16.53 1.73
N ARG A 99 -3.25 -17.30 0.93
CA ARG A 99 -1.78 -17.29 0.92
C ARG A 99 -1.26 -17.13 -0.50
N ILE A 100 -0.10 -16.53 -0.61
CA ILE A 100 0.67 -16.43 -1.85
C ILE A 100 1.85 -17.39 -1.70
N ASP A 101 1.86 -18.43 -2.49
CA ASP A 101 2.98 -19.40 -2.49
C ASP A 101 4.09 -18.89 -3.41
N ILE A 102 5.29 -18.76 -2.87
CA ILE A 102 6.51 -18.39 -3.58
C ILE A 102 7.55 -19.47 -3.32
N ASP A 103 7.84 -20.29 -4.32
CA ASP A 103 8.82 -21.37 -4.23
C ASP A 103 8.56 -22.31 -3.02
N GLY A 104 7.29 -22.65 -2.76
CA GLY A 104 6.86 -23.52 -1.64
C GLY A 104 6.81 -22.80 -0.29
N LYS A 105 7.01 -21.50 -0.24
CA LYS A 105 6.88 -20.69 0.97
C LYS A 105 5.62 -19.84 0.92
N PRO A 106 4.64 -20.08 1.79
CA PRO A 106 3.40 -19.33 1.82
C PRO A 106 3.55 -17.99 2.55
N TYR A 107 3.15 -16.90 1.90
CA TYR A 107 3.06 -15.55 2.47
C TYR A 107 1.61 -15.12 2.58
N SER A 108 1.24 -14.45 3.66
CA SER A 108 -0.05 -13.76 3.74
C SER A 108 -0.05 -12.47 2.89
N PRO A 109 -1.24 -12.00 2.44
CA PRO A 109 -1.34 -10.68 1.81
C PRO A 109 -0.82 -9.55 2.69
N GLN A 110 -0.96 -9.68 4.02
CA GLN A 110 -0.43 -8.74 5.00
C GLN A 110 1.10 -8.69 4.98
N GLU A 111 1.77 -9.85 4.89
CA GLU A 111 3.24 -9.91 4.80
C GLU A 111 3.76 -9.30 3.50
N ILE A 112 3.12 -9.60 2.37
CA ILE A 112 3.47 -8.98 1.07
C ILE A 112 3.25 -7.46 1.13
N SER A 113 2.13 -7.00 1.68
CA SER A 113 1.85 -5.56 1.87
C SER A 113 2.86 -4.91 2.80
N ALA A 114 3.29 -5.62 3.85
CA ALA A 114 4.31 -5.13 4.77
C ALA A 114 5.65 -4.88 4.08
N PHE A 115 6.02 -5.66 3.07
CA PHE A 115 7.23 -5.41 2.30
C PHE A 115 7.18 -4.09 1.53
N ILE A 116 6.01 -3.74 0.99
CA ILE A 116 5.79 -2.44 0.36
C ILE A 116 5.89 -1.32 1.40
N LEU A 117 5.23 -1.49 2.56
CA LEU A 117 5.28 -0.53 3.65
C LEU A 117 6.70 -0.34 4.21
N GLN A 118 7.51 -1.41 4.28
CA GLN A 118 8.93 -1.31 4.65
C GLN A 118 9.72 -0.47 3.64
N LYS A 119 9.45 -0.58 2.33
CA LYS A 119 10.05 0.29 1.31
C LYS A 119 9.61 1.74 1.52
N MET A 120 8.34 2.01 1.83
CA MET A 120 7.86 3.37 2.13
C MET A 120 8.54 3.94 3.38
N LYS A 121 8.60 3.15 4.46
CA LYS A 121 9.31 3.50 5.69
C LYS A 121 10.77 3.84 5.40
N LYS A 122 11.48 2.96 4.70
CA LYS A 122 12.89 3.19 4.33
C LYS A 122 13.07 4.46 3.51
N THR A 123 12.19 4.71 2.53
CA THR A 123 12.21 5.94 1.73
C THR A 123 12.06 7.18 2.61
N ALA A 124 11.17 7.13 3.61
CA ALA A 124 10.99 8.25 4.55
C ALA A 124 12.21 8.43 5.46
N GLU A 125 12.76 7.34 5.99
CA GLU A 125 13.95 7.37 6.85
C GLU A 125 15.19 7.91 6.13
N ASP A 126 15.38 7.52 4.86
CA ASP A 126 16.49 8.01 4.02
C ASP A 126 16.35 9.52 3.75
N TYR A 127 15.13 10.01 3.54
CA TYR A 127 14.86 11.42 3.33
C TYR A 127 15.02 12.25 4.61
N LEU A 128 14.51 11.75 5.73
CA LEU A 128 14.48 12.48 7.01
C LEU A 128 15.81 12.38 7.78
N GLY A 129 16.64 11.37 7.51
CA GLY A 129 17.86 11.08 8.26
C GLY A 129 17.60 10.55 9.67
N GLU A 130 16.39 10.11 9.98
CA GLU A 130 15.99 9.60 11.30
C GLU A 130 15.04 8.40 11.18
N THR A 131 14.94 7.60 12.24
CA THR A 131 14.03 6.45 12.29
C THR A 131 12.57 6.88 12.35
N VAL A 132 11.74 6.23 11.54
CA VAL A 132 10.29 6.44 11.49
C VAL A 132 9.58 5.25 12.12
N THR A 133 8.73 5.51 13.10
CA THR A 133 8.00 4.48 13.84
C THR A 133 6.49 4.58 13.73
N GLU A 134 5.95 5.71 13.25
CA GLU A 134 4.52 5.98 13.25
C GLU A 134 4.03 6.31 11.84
N ALA A 135 2.83 5.82 11.49
CA ALA A 135 2.22 6.09 10.20
C ALA A 135 0.69 6.29 10.27
N VAL A 136 0.18 7.03 9.29
CA VAL A 136 -1.22 7.02 8.88
C VAL A 136 -1.27 6.37 7.51
N ILE A 137 -2.17 5.40 7.30
CA ILE A 137 -2.29 4.66 6.03
C ILE A 137 -3.68 4.84 5.45
N THR A 138 -3.78 5.05 4.14
CA THR A 138 -5.07 5.17 3.46
C THR A 138 -5.58 3.81 2.97
N VAL A 139 -6.91 3.68 2.92
CA VAL A 139 -7.62 2.52 2.38
C VAL A 139 -8.84 2.99 1.58
N PRO A 140 -9.35 2.19 0.62
CA PRO A 140 -10.61 2.48 -0.06
C PRO A 140 -11.76 2.64 0.94
N ALA A 141 -12.73 3.49 0.61
CA ALA A 141 -13.89 3.74 1.48
C ALA A 141 -14.74 2.48 1.71
N TYR A 142 -14.79 1.58 0.71
CA TYR A 142 -15.56 0.33 0.75
C TYR A 142 -14.88 -0.80 1.56
N PHE A 143 -13.62 -0.63 2.00
CA PHE A 143 -12.96 -1.65 2.82
C PHE A 143 -13.75 -1.92 4.09
N ASN A 144 -14.02 -3.21 4.34
CA ASN A 144 -14.63 -3.68 5.59
C ASN A 144 -13.61 -3.70 6.75
N ASP A 145 -14.09 -4.01 7.95
CA ASP A 145 -13.27 -4.01 9.16
C ASP A 145 -12.11 -5.03 9.09
N ALA A 146 -12.33 -6.20 8.46
CA ALA A 146 -11.28 -7.22 8.30
C ALA A 146 -10.14 -6.72 7.41
N GLN A 147 -10.45 -6.05 6.30
CA GLN A 147 -9.48 -5.46 5.38
C GLN A 147 -8.72 -4.29 6.02
N ARG A 148 -9.41 -3.45 6.81
CA ARG A 148 -8.80 -2.36 7.59
C ARG A 148 -7.86 -2.90 8.65
N GLN A 149 -8.28 -3.92 9.39
CA GLN A 149 -7.44 -4.56 10.39
C GLN A 149 -6.21 -5.23 9.73
N ALA A 150 -6.40 -5.96 8.63
CA ALA A 150 -5.32 -6.58 7.88
C ALA A 150 -4.29 -5.54 7.36
N THR A 151 -4.76 -4.36 6.93
CA THR A 151 -3.86 -3.24 6.54
C THR A 151 -3.09 -2.70 7.75
N LYS A 152 -3.74 -2.59 8.91
CA LYS A 152 -3.07 -2.19 10.16
C LYS A 152 -2.02 -3.22 10.60
N ASP A 153 -2.34 -4.51 10.47
CA ASP A 153 -1.42 -5.61 10.78
C ASP A 153 -0.20 -5.61 9.83
N ALA A 154 -0.41 -5.34 8.53
CA ALA A 154 0.69 -5.14 7.58
C ALA A 154 1.63 -4.00 8.03
N GLY A 155 1.09 -2.89 8.51
CA GLY A 155 1.86 -1.79 9.08
C GLY A 155 2.69 -2.24 10.29
N LYS A 156 2.08 -3.00 11.19
CA LYS A 156 2.77 -3.54 12.38
C LYS A 156 3.91 -4.51 11.98
N ILE A 157 3.67 -5.39 11.01
CA ILE A 157 4.71 -6.29 10.45
C ILE A 157 5.85 -5.47 9.83
N ALA A 158 5.54 -4.34 9.20
CA ALA A 158 6.54 -3.42 8.65
C ALA A 158 7.32 -2.62 9.71
N GLY A 159 6.98 -2.76 10.99
CA GLY A 159 7.59 -2.03 12.10
C GLY A 159 7.09 -0.59 12.23
N LEU A 160 5.81 -0.37 11.88
CA LEU A 160 5.11 0.90 12.02
C LEU A 160 3.97 0.78 13.03
N ASP A 161 3.88 1.73 13.95
CA ASP A 161 2.67 1.96 14.75
C ASP A 161 1.66 2.76 13.91
N VAL A 162 0.64 2.08 13.41
CA VAL A 162 -0.40 2.68 12.57
C VAL A 162 -1.39 3.43 13.45
N LYS A 163 -1.23 4.74 13.52
CA LYS A 163 -2.07 5.62 14.35
C LYS A 163 -3.49 5.73 13.83
N ARG A 164 -3.66 5.78 12.51
CA ARG A 164 -4.99 5.84 11.87
C ARG A 164 -4.97 5.12 10.53
N ILE A 165 -6.13 4.53 10.22
CA ILE A 165 -6.53 4.15 8.87
C ILE A 165 -7.56 5.18 8.41
N ILE A 166 -7.33 5.82 7.26
CA ILE A 166 -8.18 6.87 6.70
C ILE A 166 -8.69 6.43 5.32
N ASN A 167 -9.91 6.77 4.98
CA ASN A 167 -10.42 6.52 3.63
C ASN A 167 -9.70 7.38 2.59
N GLU A 168 -9.34 6.80 1.45
CA GLU A 168 -8.68 7.50 0.33
C GLU A 168 -9.43 8.77 -0.09
N PRO A 169 -10.76 8.74 -0.33
CA PRO A 169 -11.49 9.96 -0.68
C PRO A 169 -11.50 11.01 0.45
N THR A 170 -11.52 10.58 1.71
CA THR A 170 -11.42 11.48 2.85
C THR A 170 -10.05 12.18 2.88
N ALA A 171 -8.97 11.42 2.65
CA ALA A 171 -7.61 11.98 2.60
C ALA A 171 -7.46 12.98 1.43
N ALA A 172 -8.02 12.66 0.26
CA ALA A 172 -8.02 13.54 -0.90
C ALA A 172 -8.80 14.85 -0.64
N SER A 173 -9.98 14.76 0.00
CA SER A 173 -10.79 15.91 0.38
C SER A 173 -10.09 16.81 1.40
N LEU A 174 -9.42 16.21 2.39
CA LEU A 174 -8.61 16.94 3.37
C LEU A 174 -7.44 17.66 2.70
N ALA A 175 -6.73 17.00 1.80
CA ALA A 175 -5.63 17.59 1.05
C ALA A 175 -6.09 18.76 0.17
N TYR A 176 -7.27 18.64 -0.47
CA TYR A 176 -7.86 19.72 -1.26
C TYR A 176 -8.25 20.93 -0.41
N GLY A 177 -8.79 20.67 0.82
CA GLY A 177 -9.25 21.72 1.74
C GLY A 177 -8.13 22.37 2.56
N PHE A 178 -6.95 21.77 2.63
CA PHE A 178 -5.89 22.16 3.55
C PHE A 178 -5.43 23.61 3.39
N ASN A 179 -5.38 24.13 2.15
CA ASN A 179 -4.93 25.48 1.82
C ASN A 179 -6.07 26.43 1.42
N LYS A 180 -7.34 26.08 1.71
CA LYS A 180 -8.48 26.91 1.30
C LYS A 180 -9.22 27.50 2.49
N ASP A 181 -9.66 28.76 2.29
CA ASP A 181 -10.45 29.50 3.26
C ASP A 181 -11.70 28.73 3.68
N GLN A 182 -11.83 28.43 4.97
CA GLN A 182 -12.87 27.56 5.54
C GLN A 182 -14.23 28.27 5.73
N SER A 183 -14.41 29.44 5.12
CA SER A 183 -15.58 30.31 5.38
C SER A 183 -16.91 29.82 4.80
N ASN A 184 -16.92 28.79 3.92
CA ASN A 184 -18.14 28.27 3.29
C ASN A 184 -18.15 26.74 3.24
N GLU A 185 -19.30 26.12 3.52
CA GLU A 185 -19.53 24.71 3.24
C GLU A 185 -19.35 24.44 1.74
N LYS A 186 -18.60 23.38 1.42
CA LYS A 186 -18.34 22.95 0.03
C LYS A 186 -18.72 21.50 -0.13
N LEU A 187 -19.44 21.22 -1.19
CA LEU A 187 -19.65 19.86 -1.68
C LEU A 187 -18.45 19.49 -2.55
N ILE A 188 -17.75 18.42 -2.22
CA ILE A 188 -16.55 17.94 -2.92
C ILE A 188 -16.84 16.56 -3.48
N ALA A 189 -16.63 16.38 -4.79
CA ALA A 189 -16.61 15.07 -5.41
C ALA A 189 -15.16 14.63 -5.62
N VAL A 190 -14.81 13.44 -5.13
CA VAL A 190 -13.52 12.79 -5.37
C VAL A 190 -13.70 11.75 -6.45
N TYR A 191 -12.97 11.92 -7.55
CA TYR A 191 -12.92 10.99 -8.68
C TYR A 191 -11.54 10.33 -8.68
N ASP A 192 -11.47 9.07 -8.26
CA ASP A 192 -10.24 8.29 -8.16
C ASP A 192 -10.20 7.23 -9.27
N LEU A 193 -9.33 7.45 -10.27
CA LEU A 193 -9.06 6.50 -11.34
C LEU A 193 -7.65 5.94 -11.16
N GLY A 194 -7.56 4.81 -10.46
CA GLY A 194 -6.32 4.09 -10.24
C GLY A 194 -5.94 3.18 -11.42
N GLY A 195 -4.83 2.46 -11.29
CA GLY A 195 -4.37 1.49 -12.30
C GLY A 195 -5.16 0.17 -12.34
N GLY A 196 -6.06 -0.07 -11.38
CA GLY A 196 -6.85 -1.30 -11.28
C GLY A 196 -8.25 -1.11 -10.71
N THR A 197 -8.56 0.08 -10.18
CA THR A 197 -9.86 0.42 -9.58
C THR A 197 -10.29 1.80 -10.03
N PHE A 198 -11.59 2.02 -9.97
CA PHE A 198 -12.23 3.32 -10.15
C PHE A 198 -13.20 3.53 -9.00
N ASP A 199 -13.05 4.65 -8.30
CA ASP A 199 -13.90 5.03 -7.18
C ASP A 199 -14.39 6.47 -7.32
N ILE A 200 -15.64 6.72 -6.93
CA ILE A 200 -16.21 8.06 -6.84
C ILE A 200 -16.86 8.23 -5.47
N SER A 201 -16.60 9.34 -4.82
CA SER A 201 -17.17 9.71 -3.51
C SER A 201 -17.58 11.18 -3.50
N ILE A 202 -18.67 11.48 -2.81
CA ILE A 202 -19.22 12.84 -2.64
C ILE A 202 -19.35 13.13 -1.15
#